data_40016931a1b4a596f2692e0e7ab8d91d
#
_entry.id   40016931a1b4a596f2692e0e7ab8d91d
#
_cell.length_a   1.000
_cell.length_b   1.000
_cell.length_c   1.000
_cell.angle_alpha   90.00
_cell.angle_beta   90.00
_cell.angle_gamma   90.00
#
_symmetry.space_group_name_H-M   'P 1'
#
loop_
_entity.id
_entity.type
_entity.pdbx_description
1 polymer ?
#
loop_
_entity_poly.entity_id
_entity_poly.type
_entity_poly.pdbx_seq_one_letter_code
_entity_poly.pdbx_strand_id
1 'polypeptide(L)'
;MATGHASHQRRDELTESIRDGRIDTLVVALTDMQGRLMGKRVQGQAFLNGAIDHGAHFCTYLLGTDMEMNTPDGFELMNWNTGYGDWIADPIWDTLRPVPWLEKTAIVLSDTVDHEGKEIPVSPRTILKGVVAKATRMGFSVMAGSEFEYYLLTDTYEEANRKGYVGLDRFGYYNEDYHLLQATKGEPIHGKLRNLMTEARIPVEFSKGEAAPGQHEVNIHYSDVLEMADRSVLFKHGAKEIAWLNGFGLTFMAKPDHAWTGSSGHLHMSLWDPKGEKPRFFDAKGKPYGMSRTMRHFLGGMMAYARELAIFHAPNVNSYKRYAVASWAPVNVVWGRDNRTTGFRIVGDEAGLHIENRFPGGDMNPYLAYAAVVGAGLLGVEREIEPPDEYVGNGYVATGCDRMPRALHEAIRELEASQAAIDIVGADVVAHYLNAARVEQETYDAVVHPWDRERYLERG
;
A
#
# COMPACT_ATOMS: atom_id res chain seq x y z
N MET A 1 14.24 9.48 -23.72
CA MET A 1 14.13 10.86 -24.27
C MET A 1 12.70 11.44 -24.20
N ALA A 2 11.63 10.65 -24.20
CA ALA A 2 10.26 11.16 -24.08
C ALA A 2 9.88 11.58 -22.63
N THR A 3 10.39 10.91 -21.62
CA THR A 3 10.09 11.17 -20.20
C THR A 3 10.65 12.54 -19.72
N GLY A 4 11.83 12.95 -20.17
CA GLY A 4 12.39 14.23 -19.76
C GLY A 4 11.61 15.45 -20.29
N HIS A 5 10.96 15.33 -21.45
CA HIS A 5 10.18 16.43 -22.04
C HIS A 5 8.84 16.64 -21.29
N ALA A 6 8.16 15.58 -20.92
CA ALA A 6 6.89 15.63 -20.16
C ALA A 6 7.13 16.20 -18.73
N SER A 7 8.21 15.80 -18.08
CA SER A 7 8.59 16.26 -16.74
C SER A 7 8.86 17.77 -16.70
N HIS A 8 9.60 18.32 -17.67
CA HIS A 8 9.83 19.77 -17.80
C HIS A 8 8.52 20.52 -18.04
N GLN A 9 7.64 20.01 -18.90
CA GLN A 9 6.36 20.64 -19.19
C GLN A 9 5.50 20.78 -17.92
N ARG A 10 5.43 19.77 -17.06
CA ARG A 10 4.63 19.84 -15.81
C ARG A 10 5.18 20.86 -14.80
N ARG A 11 6.50 20.98 -14.71
CA ARG A 11 7.14 22.03 -13.88
C ARG A 11 6.83 23.42 -14.42
N ASP A 12 6.84 23.60 -15.73
CA ASP A 12 6.50 24.87 -16.38
C ASP A 12 5.03 25.23 -16.16
N GLU A 13 4.11 24.28 -16.31
CA GLU A 13 2.66 24.43 -16.00
C GLU A 13 2.44 24.86 -14.54
N LEU A 14 3.18 24.29 -13.59
CA LEU A 14 3.16 24.71 -12.19
C LEU A 14 3.65 26.14 -12.02
N THR A 15 4.77 26.47 -12.67
CA THR A 15 5.37 27.82 -12.63
C THR A 15 4.37 28.88 -13.11
N GLU A 16 3.67 28.62 -14.21
CA GLU A 16 2.60 29.50 -14.72
C GLU A 16 1.43 29.57 -13.75
N SER A 17 0.99 28.43 -13.21
CA SER A 17 -0.12 28.37 -12.25
C SER A 17 0.14 29.16 -10.98
N ILE A 18 1.41 29.18 -10.54
CA ILE A 18 1.84 30.03 -9.38
C ILE A 18 1.85 31.51 -9.78
N ARG A 19 2.38 31.88 -10.94
CA ARG A 19 2.40 33.27 -11.41
C ARG A 19 0.99 33.85 -11.58
N ASP A 20 0.05 33.04 -12.04
CA ASP A 20 -1.36 33.40 -12.22
C ASP A 20 -2.17 33.40 -10.90
N GLY A 21 -1.58 32.96 -9.79
CA GLY A 21 -2.23 32.87 -8.49
C GLY A 21 -3.26 31.73 -8.38
N ARG A 22 -3.26 30.78 -9.30
CA ARG A 22 -4.08 29.53 -9.23
C ARG A 22 -3.52 28.56 -8.22
N ILE A 23 -2.22 28.53 -8.02
CA ILE A 23 -1.51 27.77 -6.99
C ILE A 23 -0.67 28.74 -6.17
N ASP A 24 -0.62 28.56 -4.85
CA ASP A 24 0.24 29.30 -3.92
C ASP A 24 1.06 28.38 -3.02
N THR A 25 0.72 27.11 -2.96
CA THR A 25 1.36 26.10 -2.11
C THR A 25 1.70 24.85 -2.92
N LEU A 26 2.97 24.45 -2.88
CA LEU A 26 3.44 23.15 -3.37
C LEU A 26 3.81 22.24 -2.19
N VAL A 27 3.16 21.09 -2.10
CA VAL A 27 3.56 20.01 -1.18
C VAL A 27 4.61 19.15 -1.85
N VAL A 28 5.83 19.12 -1.31
CA VAL A 28 6.90 18.19 -1.72
C VAL A 28 6.88 17.02 -0.75
N ALA A 29 6.50 15.85 -1.22
CA ALA A 29 6.22 14.68 -0.39
C ALA A 29 7.09 13.47 -0.75
N LEU A 30 7.44 12.70 0.27
CA LEU A 30 8.03 11.36 0.16
C LEU A 30 7.19 10.38 1.01
N THR A 31 7.41 9.09 0.83
CA THR A 31 6.71 8.06 1.60
C THR A 31 7.65 7.45 2.63
N ASP A 32 7.22 7.40 3.88
CA ASP A 32 7.95 6.71 4.95
C ASP A 32 7.77 5.18 4.91
N MET A 33 8.39 4.46 5.86
CA MET A 33 8.32 3.01 5.96
C MET A 33 6.89 2.49 6.12
N GLN A 34 6.02 3.23 6.81
CA GLN A 34 4.64 2.86 7.08
C GLN A 34 3.68 3.19 5.92
N GLY A 35 4.18 3.83 4.85
CA GLY A 35 3.36 4.26 3.72
C GLY A 35 2.62 5.58 3.95
N ARG A 36 3.06 6.38 4.95
CA ARG A 36 2.55 7.72 5.18
C ARG A 36 3.25 8.73 4.28
N LEU A 37 2.54 9.77 3.84
CA LEU A 37 3.18 10.90 3.17
C LEU A 37 3.80 11.84 4.20
N MET A 38 5.09 12.04 4.06
CA MET A 38 5.90 12.99 4.82
C MET A 38 6.41 14.07 3.87
N GLY A 39 6.67 15.28 4.35
CA GLY A 39 7.16 16.31 3.44
C GLY A 39 7.09 17.73 3.96
N LYS A 40 7.23 18.67 3.04
CA LYS A 40 7.23 20.11 3.32
C LYS A 40 6.24 20.83 2.41
N ARG A 41 5.64 21.89 2.93
CA ARG A 41 4.86 22.85 2.14
C ARG A 41 5.77 23.99 1.70
N VAL A 42 5.89 24.18 0.41
CA VAL A 42 6.72 25.23 -0.22
C VAL A 42 5.78 26.34 -0.69
N GLN A 43 6.01 27.55 -0.24
CA GLN A 43 5.24 28.71 -0.67
C GLN A 43 5.56 29.03 -2.14
N GLY A 44 4.55 29.35 -2.95
CA GLY A 44 4.69 29.50 -4.39
C GLY A 44 5.78 30.51 -4.81
N GLN A 45 5.86 31.66 -4.13
CA GLN A 45 6.90 32.64 -4.44
C GLN A 45 8.31 32.11 -4.09
N ALA A 46 8.46 31.33 -3.03
CA ALA A 46 9.73 30.68 -2.71
C ALA A 46 10.12 29.65 -3.78
N PHE A 47 9.14 28.88 -4.29
CA PHE A 47 9.35 28.00 -5.44
C PHE A 47 9.86 28.77 -6.66
N LEU A 48 9.22 29.88 -7.04
CA LEU A 48 9.67 30.72 -8.17
C LEU A 48 11.07 31.30 -7.96
N ASN A 49 11.51 31.45 -6.72
CA ASN A 49 12.85 31.93 -6.38
C ASN A 49 13.90 30.80 -6.26
N GLY A 50 13.56 29.58 -6.64
CA GLY A 50 14.48 28.44 -6.67
C GLY A 50 14.64 27.68 -5.36
N ALA A 51 13.72 27.81 -4.40
CA ALA A 51 13.85 27.17 -3.08
C ALA A 51 14.00 25.63 -3.11
N ILE A 52 13.60 24.98 -4.19
CA ILE A 52 13.70 23.52 -4.39
C ILE A 52 14.41 23.14 -5.71
N ASP A 53 15.23 24.03 -6.27
CA ASP A 53 15.96 23.70 -7.50
C ASP A 53 16.94 22.55 -7.33
N HIS A 54 17.37 22.29 -6.10
CA HIS A 54 18.21 21.17 -5.69
C HIS A 54 17.45 20.16 -4.78
N GLY A 55 16.12 20.08 -4.94
CA GLY A 55 15.25 19.27 -4.09
C GLY A 55 14.97 19.88 -2.72
N ALA A 56 14.20 19.19 -1.90
CA ALA A 56 13.87 19.60 -0.53
C ALA A 56 14.65 18.75 0.48
N HIS A 57 15.49 19.37 1.30
CA HIS A 57 16.26 18.67 2.32
C HIS A 57 15.35 18.22 3.48
N PHE A 58 15.58 17.03 4.02
CA PHE A 58 14.89 16.50 5.18
C PHE A 58 15.80 15.56 5.99
N CYS A 59 15.53 15.44 7.28
CA CYS A 59 16.34 14.61 8.15
C CYS A 59 16.20 13.12 7.80
N THR A 60 17.36 12.42 7.76
CA THR A 60 17.42 10.99 7.41
C THR A 60 16.54 10.10 8.27
N TYR A 61 16.22 10.49 9.53
CA TYR A 61 15.37 9.72 10.43
C TYR A 61 13.98 9.42 9.86
N LEU A 62 13.47 10.19 8.89
CA LEU A 62 12.13 9.96 8.32
C LEU A 62 11.95 8.56 7.71
N LEU A 63 13.03 7.88 7.35
CA LEU A 63 13.00 6.47 6.92
C LEU A 63 13.42 5.49 8.03
N GLY A 64 13.46 5.92 9.29
CA GLY A 64 13.83 5.10 10.45
C GLY A 64 13.01 5.44 11.70
N THR A 65 11.85 6.10 11.57
CA THR A 65 10.94 6.39 12.70
C THR A 65 9.89 5.30 12.85
N ASP A 66 9.42 5.12 14.09
CA ASP A 66 8.24 4.32 14.39
C ASP A 66 6.93 5.06 14.05
N MET A 67 5.78 4.49 14.44
CA MET A 67 4.47 5.08 14.16
C MET A 67 4.26 6.42 14.89
N GLU A 68 4.86 6.59 16.06
CA GLU A 68 4.83 7.77 16.93
C GLU A 68 5.90 8.80 16.59
N MET A 69 6.69 8.59 15.52
CA MET A 69 7.80 9.44 15.09
C MET A 69 9.01 9.43 16.05
N ASN A 70 9.13 8.42 16.91
CA ASN A 70 10.37 8.21 17.68
C ASN A 70 11.46 7.66 16.73
N THR A 71 12.72 7.82 17.16
CA THR A 71 13.90 7.36 16.44
C THR A 71 14.50 6.13 17.15
N PRO A 72 13.94 4.92 16.96
CA PRO A 72 14.46 3.72 17.57
C PRO A 72 15.85 3.37 17.04
N ASP A 73 16.62 2.66 17.83
CA ASP A 73 17.94 2.17 17.44
C ASP A 73 17.87 1.00 16.43
N GLY A 74 19.03 0.61 15.89
CA GLY A 74 19.18 -0.58 15.05
C GLY A 74 19.10 -0.32 13.54
N PHE A 75 18.89 0.92 13.10
CA PHE A 75 18.98 1.31 11.70
C PHE A 75 20.42 1.68 11.31
N GLU A 76 20.98 1.02 10.30
CA GLU A 76 22.37 1.21 9.91
C GLU A 76 22.60 2.56 9.24
N LEU A 77 21.69 2.95 8.32
CA LEU A 77 21.84 4.16 7.49
C LEU A 77 21.50 5.46 8.24
N MET A 78 20.75 5.40 9.33
CA MET A 78 20.33 6.56 10.12
C MET A 78 20.29 6.19 11.61
N ASN A 79 21.15 6.80 12.39
CA ASN A 79 21.25 6.59 13.84
C ASN A 79 22.02 7.75 14.51
N TRP A 80 22.10 7.75 15.84
CA TRP A 80 22.82 8.77 16.60
C TRP A 80 24.31 8.87 16.23
N ASN A 81 24.95 7.77 15.83
CA ASN A 81 26.35 7.78 15.43
C ASN A 81 26.57 8.39 14.05
N THR A 82 25.58 8.32 13.14
CA THR A 82 25.61 9.00 11.82
C THR A 82 25.22 10.47 11.92
N GLY A 83 24.70 10.92 13.08
CA GLY A 83 24.33 12.31 13.36
C GLY A 83 23.05 12.77 12.67
N TYR A 84 22.25 11.87 12.09
CA TYR A 84 20.97 12.18 11.41
C TYR A 84 21.08 13.37 10.45
N GLY A 85 22.05 13.35 9.54
CA GLY A 85 22.20 14.38 8.50
C GLY A 85 20.95 14.49 7.60
N ASP A 86 21.06 15.28 6.54
CA ASP A 86 19.98 15.43 5.57
C ASP A 86 20.12 14.48 4.38
N TRP A 87 19.00 13.98 3.89
CA TRP A 87 18.78 13.51 2.53
C TRP A 87 17.94 14.52 1.75
N ILE A 88 17.77 14.27 0.48
CA ILE A 88 17.07 15.16 -0.43
C ILE A 88 15.83 14.44 -0.97
N ALA A 89 14.67 15.09 -0.85
CA ALA A 89 13.49 14.76 -1.61
C ALA A 89 13.60 15.40 -2.99
N ASP A 90 13.95 14.61 -4.00
CA ASP A 90 14.09 15.03 -5.40
C ASP A 90 12.73 14.93 -6.10
N PRO A 91 12.08 16.05 -6.49
CA PRO A 91 10.73 16.03 -7.02
C PRO A 91 10.61 15.30 -8.36
N ILE A 92 9.67 14.38 -8.43
CA ILE A 92 9.33 13.63 -9.66
C ILE A 92 8.19 14.38 -10.35
N TRP A 93 8.51 15.31 -11.23
CA TRP A 93 7.52 16.21 -11.84
C TRP A 93 6.38 15.49 -12.57
N ASP A 94 6.59 14.28 -13.06
CA ASP A 94 5.53 13.46 -13.66
C ASP A 94 4.44 13.06 -12.67
N THR A 95 4.73 13.10 -11.36
CA THR A 95 3.75 12.84 -10.30
C THR A 95 3.00 14.08 -9.83
N LEU A 96 3.34 15.27 -10.35
CA LEU A 96 2.70 16.53 -9.96
C LEU A 96 1.18 16.47 -10.20
N ARG A 97 0.40 16.80 -9.16
CA ARG A 97 -1.06 16.73 -9.16
C ARG A 97 -1.68 17.93 -8.43
N PRO A 98 -2.87 18.39 -8.83
CA PRO A 98 -3.65 19.29 -8.00
C PRO A 98 -4.11 18.56 -6.72
N VAL A 99 -4.36 19.31 -5.66
CA VAL A 99 -4.99 18.84 -4.42
C VAL A 99 -6.33 19.57 -4.27
N PRO A 100 -7.39 19.11 -4.97
CA PRO A 100 -8.63 19.90 -5.13
C PRO A 100 -9.44 20.07 -3.85
N TRP A 101 -9.12 19.34 -2.78
CA TRP A 101 -9.71 19.52 -1.45
C TRP A 101 -8.98 20.55 -0.57
N LEU A 102 -7.83 21.06 -1.01
CA LEU A 102 -7.08 22.14 -0.37
C LEU A 102 -6.97 23.32 -1.32
N GLU A 103 -7.28 24.51 -0.81
CA GLU A 103 -7.25 25.74 -1.62
C GLU A 103 -5.86 25.96 -2.22
N LYS A 104 -5.80 26.22 -3.53
CA LYS A 104 -4.59 26.61 -4.27
C LYS A 104 -3.35 25.73 -4.04
N THR A 105 -3.55 24.44 -3.84
CA THR A 105 -2.50 23.50 -3.47
C THR A 105 -2.24 22.50 -4.58
N ALA A 106 -0.96 22.23 -4.84
CA ALA A 106 -0.50 21.10 -5.64
C ALA A 106 0.44 20.21 -4.81
N ILE A 107 0.59 18.95 -5.20
CA ILE A 107 1.49 17.98 -4.57
C ILE A 107 2.38 17.33 -5.63
N VAL A 108 3.64 17.12 -5.29
CA VAL A 108 4.60 16.32 -6.05
C VAL A 108 5.22 15.28 -5.15
N LEU A 109 5.28 14.02 -5.61
CA LEU A 109 6.04 12.97 -4.95
C LEU A 109 7.53 13.12 -5.30
N SER A 110 8.38 12.60 -4.42
CA SER A 110 9.83 12.71 -4.56
C SER A 110 10.51 11.36 -4.39
N ASP A 111 11.57 11.14 -5.14
CA ASP A 111 12.55 10.11 -4.80
C ASP A 111 13.43 10.62 -3.64
N THR A 112 13.91 9.70 -2.82
CA THR A 112 14.86 10.02 -1.74
C THR A 112 16.27 9.76 -2.23
N VAL A 113 17.11 10.79 -2.25
CA VAL A 113 18.51 10.70 -2.70
C VAL A 113 19.48 11.27 -1.67
N ASP A 114 20.73 10.85 -1.73
CA ASP A 114 21.83 11.47 -0.99
C ASP A 114 22.35 12.76 -1.67
N HIS A 115 23.38 13.36 -1.11
CA HIS A 115 23.98 14.59 -1.66
C HIS A 115 24.68 14.40 -3.00
N GLU A 116 24.99 13.18 -3.41
CA GLU A 116 25.53 12.83 -4.71
C GLU A 116 24.45 12.46 -5.73
N GLY A 117 23.18 12.50 -5.34
CA GLY A 117 22.04 12.15 -6.18
C GLY A 117 21.80 10.65 -6.31
N LYS A 118 22.40 9.83 -5.44
CA LYS A 118 22.17 8.39 -5.41
C LYS A 118 20.92 8.08 -4.61
N GLU A 119 20.04 7.24 -5.18
CA GLU A 119 18.82 6.81 -4.51
C GLU A 119 19.09 6.03 -3.22
N ILE A 120 18.32 6.33 -2.19
CA ILE A 120 18.41 5.65 -0.89
C ILE A 120 17.72 4.28 -1.00
N PRO A 121 18.45 3.18 -0.80
CA PRO A 121 17.96 1.83 -1.12
C PRO A 121 16.77 1.38 -0.28
N VAL A 122 16.64 1.89 0.95
CA VAL A 122 15.55 1.53 1.89
C VAL A 122 14.29 2.39 1.71
N SER A 123 14.30 3.38 0.83
CA SER A 123 13.11 4.16 0.49
C SER A 123 12.08 3.27 -0.22
N PRO A 124 10.80 3.24 0.23
CA PRO A 124 9.79 2.35 -0.33
C PRO A 124 9.65 2.46 -1.85
N ARG A 125 9.67 3.68 -2.39
CA ARG A 125 9.54 3.90 -3.83
C ARG A 125 10.76 3.38 -4.60
N THR A 126 11.98 3.57 -4.07
CA THR A 126 13.22 3.03 -4.65
C THR A 126 13.19 1.50 -4.70
N ILE A 127 12.67 0.84 -3.65
CA ILE A 127 12.53 -0.62 -3.62
C ILE A 127 11.64 -1.10 -4.77
N LEU A 128 10.48 -0.50 -4.96
CA LEU A 128 9.59 -0.88 -6.06
C LEU A 128 10.20 -0.58 -7.43
N LYS A 129 10.90 0.55 -7.60
CA LYS A 129 11.66 0.87 -8.83
C LYS A 129 12.67 -0.23 -9.17
N GLY A 130 13.36 -0.77 -8.19
CA GLY A 130 14.29 -1.89 -8.36
C GLY A 130 13.61 -3.14 -8.92
N VAL A 131 12.43 -3.48 -8.40
CA VAL A 131 11.62 -4.62 -8.87
C VAL A 131 11.07 -4.37 -10.28
N VAL A 132 10.59 -3.16 -10.57
CA VAL A 132 10.13 -2.76 -11.92
C VAL A 132 11.28 -2.85 -12.93
N ALA A 133 12.48 -2.41 -12.55
CA ALA A 133 13.66 -2.54 -13.40
C ALA A 133 14.02 -4.02 -13.66
N LYS A 134 13.84 -4.93 -12.68
CA LYS A 134 13.97 -6.38 -12.88
C LYS A 134 12.93 -6.89 -13.89
N ALA A 135 11.66 -6.52 -13.75
CA ALA A 135 10.62 -6.88 -14.70
C ALA A 135 10.98 -6.46 -16.13
N THR A 136 11.44 -5.20 -16.29
CA THR A 136 11.86 -4.65 -17.58
C THR A 136 13.03 -5.44 -18.20
N ARG A 137 14.05 -5.80 -17.41
CA ARG A 137 15.18 -6.65 -17.88
C ARG A 137 14.70 -8.04 -18.31
N MET A 138 13.66 -8.57 -17.69
CA MET A 138 13.02 -9.83 -18.06
C MET A 138 12.08 -9.72 -19.29
N GLY A 139 11.91 -8.52 -19.84
CA GLY A 139 11.06 -8.27 -21.00
C GLY A 139 9.58 -8.10 -20.66
N PHE A 140 9.27 -7.61 -19.46
CA PHE A 140 7.90 -7.36 -19.00
C PHE A 140 7.68 -5.92 -18.56
N SER A 141 6.46 -5.45 -18.75
CA SER A 141 5.85 -4.37 -17.97
C SER A 141 4.81 -4.97 -17.01
N VAL A 142 4.53 -4.27 -15.90
CA VAL A 142 3.60 -4.74 -14.86
C VAL A 142 2.44 -3.77 -14.80
N MET A 143 1.22 -4.26 -15.05
CA MET A 143 -0.02 -3.52 -14.82
C MET A 143 -0.60 -3.95 -13.49
N ALA A 144 -1.08 -2.98 -12.72
CA ALA A 144 -1.59 -3.18 -11.37
C ALA A 144 -2.85 -2.36 -11.09
N GLY A 145 -3.70 -2.86 -10.20
CA GLY A 145 -4.86 -2.19 -9.62
C GLY A 145 -4.86 -2.35 -8.11
N SER A 146 -5.35 -1.34 -7.40
CA SER A 146 -5.53 -1.38 -5.94
C SER A 146 -7.00 -1.23 -5.60
N GLU A 147 -7.44 -2.03 -4.66
CA GLU A 147 -8.76 -2.02 -4.06
C GLU A 147 -8.59 -1.83 -2.55
N PHE A 148 -9.10 -0.72 -2.02
CA PHE A 148 -8.95 -0.39 -0.60
C PHE A 148 -10.29 -0.39 0.12
N GLU A 149 -10.37 -1.18 1.19
CA GLU A 149 -11.42 -1.11 2.18
C GLU A 149 -11.02 -0.16 3.33
N TYR A 150 -11.99 0.58 3.85
CA TYR A 150 -11.81 1.48 4.98
C TYR A 150 -13.09 1.61 5.79
N TYR A 151 -12.96 2.06 7.03
CA TYR A 151 -14.12 2.48 7.83
C TYR A 151 -14.25 3.99 7.83
N LEU A 152 -15.45 4.47 7.57
CA LEU A 152 -15.87 5.85 7.84
C LEU A 152 -16.46 5.91 9.25
N LEU A 153 -15.96 6.83 10.07
CA LEU A 153 -16.40 7.07 11.44
C LEU A 153 -17.14 8.40 11.51
N THR A 154 -18.22 8.45 12.27
CA THR A 154 -18.85 9.73 12.62
C THR A 154 -18.05 10.47 13.66
N ASP A 155 -17.19 9.81 14.43
CA ASP A 155 -16.17 10.47 15.23
C ASP A 155 -15.09 11.09 14.36
N THR A 156 -14.76 12.34 14.58
CA THR A 156 -13.51 12.93 14.08
C THR A 156 -12.31 12.33 14.80
N TYR A 157 -11.08 12.56 14.28
CA TYR A 157 -9.88 12.08 14.97
C TYR A 157 -9.71 12.69 16.37
N GLU A 158 -10.11 13.95 16.56
CA GLU A 158 -10.08 14.63 17.85
C GLU A 158 -11.09 14.04 18.84
N GLU A 159 -12.27 13.61 18.37
CA GLU A 159 -13.27 12.93 19.18
C GLU A 159 -12.82 11.51 19.53
N ALA A 160 -12.28 10.78 18.57
CA ALA A 160 -11.68 9.47 18.80
C ALA A 160 -10.57 9.54 19.87
N ASN A 161 -9.69 10.54 19.77
CA ASN A 161 -8.63 10.78 20.77
C ASN A 161 -9.19 11.06 22.15
N ARG A 162 -10.21 11.95 22.27
CA ARG A 162 -10.88 12.25 23.55
C ARG A 162 -11.56 11.03 24.17
N LYS A 163 -12.06 10.09 23.36
CA LYS A 163 -12.60 8.80 23.78
C LYS A 163 -11.54 7.77 24.16
N GLY A 164 -10.24 8.09 24.02
CA GLY A 164 -9.15 7.13 24.18
C GLY A 164 -9.23 5.98 23.18
N TYR A 165 -9.80 6.24 21.99
CA TYR A 165 -10.01 5.27 20.89
C TYR A 165 -10.90 4.07 21.26
N VAL A 166 -11.78 4.23 22.25
CA VAL A 166 -12.72 3.20 22.70
C VAL A 166 -14.15 3.64 22.37
N GLY A 167 -15.00 2.67 21.95
CA GLY A 167 -16.41 2.96 21.64
C GLY A 167 -16.57 3.93 20.48
N LEU A 168 -15.79 3.74 19.42
CA LEU A 168 -15.85 4.57 18.21
C LEU A 168 -17.17 4.38 17.47
N ASP A 169 -17.75 5.49 17.03
CA ASP A 169 -19.02 5.51 16.31
C ASP A 169 -18.76 5.40 14.79
N ARG A 170 -19.29 4.31 14.19
CA ARG A 170 -19.21 4.08 12.75
C ARG A 170 -20.29 4.85 12.01
N PHE A 171 -19.98 5.25 10.77
CA PHE A 171 -21.01 5.68 9.84
C PHE A 171 -21.88 4.48 9.46
N GLY A 172 -23.20 4.58 9.66
CA GLY A 172 -24.10 3.46 9.44
C GLY A 172 -24.18 2.48 10.63
N TYR A 173 -25.24 1.66 10.65
CA TYR A 173 -25.62 0.82 11.80
C TYR A 173 -26.04 -0.60 11.42
N TYR A 174 -25.98 -0.97 10.14
CA TYR A 174 -26.21 -2.33 9.64
C TYR A 174 -25.23 -2.64 8.48
N ASN A 175 -25.13 -3.91 8.10
CA ASN A 175 -24.30 -4.35 6.98
C ASN A 175 -24.76 -3.68 5.68
N GLU A 176 -23.83 -3.00 5.02
CA GLU A 176 -24.10 -2.19 3.84
C GLU A 176 -23.97 -2.97 2.53
N ASP A 177 -23.09 -3.93 2.48
CA ASP A 177 -22.65 -4.75 1.35
C ASP A 177 -23.56 -4.70 0.11
N TYR A 178 -23.15 -3.92 -0.89
CA TYR A 178 -23.92 -3.62 -2.12
C TYR A 178 -25.27 -2.93 -1.93
N HIS A 179 -25.69 -2.59 -0.69
CA HIS A 179 -27.00 -2.00 -0.42
C HIS A 179 -27.06 -0.52 -0.80
N LEU A 180 -27.66 -0.19 -1.95
CA LEU A 180 -27.65 1.16 -2.53
C LEU A 180 -28.26 2.24 -1.63
N LEU A 181 -29.31 1.95 -0.85
CA LEU A 181 -29.90 2.93 0.07
C LEU A 181 -28.89 3.40 1.11
N GLN A 182 -28.08 2.49 1.66
CA GLN A 182 -27.06 2.84 2.64
C GLN A 182 -25.92 3.61 1.97
N ALA A 183 -25.48 3.18 0.79
CA ALA A 183 -24.50 3.92 -0.01
C ALA A 183 -24.99 5.34 -0.34
N THR A 184 -26.30 5.53 -0.61
CA THR A 184 -26.91 6.86 -0.83
C THR A 184 -26.78 7.78 0.39
N LYS A 185 -26.89 7.24 1.62
CA LYS A 185 -26.69 8.03 2.84
C LYS A 185 -25.24 8.52 2.96
N GLY A 186 -24.27 7.72 2.56
CA GLY A 186 -22.84 8.06 2.54
C GLY A 186 -22.39 8.88 1.33
N GLU A 187 -23.23 9.02 0.30
CA GLU A 187 -22.87 9.68 -0.96
C GLU A 187 -22.35 11.12 -0.80
N PRO A 188 -22.82 11.95 0.16
CA PRO A 188 -22.24 13.27 0.38
C PRO A 188 -20.72 13.27 0.65
N ILE A 189 -20.18 12.18 1.20
CA ILE A 189 -18.74 12.04 1.43
C ILE A 189 -18.07 11.14 0.37
N HIS A 190 -18.66 9.98 0.03
CA HIS A 190 -18.08 9.06 -0.93
C HIS A 190 -18.08 9.63 -2.36
N GLY A 191 -19.12 10.39 -2.74
CA GLY A 191 -19.16 11.12 -4.00
C GLY A 191 -18.08 12.18 -4.10
N LYS A 192 -17.86 12.95 -3.02
CA LYS A 192 -16.74 13.89 -2.95
C LYS A 192 -15.40 13.18 -3.09
N LEU A 193 -15.21 12.07 -2.39
CA LEU A 193 -13.98 11.30 -2.45
C LEU A 193 -13.69 10.82 -3.87
N ARG A 194 -14.64 10.19 -4.56
CA ARG A 194 -14.48 9.77 -5.95
C ARG A 194 -14.14 10.93 -6.89
N ASN A 195 -14.87 12.04 -6.78
CA ASN A 195 -14.72 13.16 -7.70
C ASN A 195 -13.41 13.92 -7.45
N LEU A 196 -13.08 14.26 -6.20
CA LEU A 196 -11.85 14.98 -5.86
C LEU A 196 -10.60 14.13 -6.14
N MET A 197 -10.64 12.80 -5.91
CA MET A 197 -9.55 11.92 -6.29
C MET A 197 -9.35 11.88 -7.81
N THR A 198 -10.44 11.79 -8.58
CA THR A 198 -10.36 11.81 -10.04
C THR A 198 -9.80 13.16 -10.54
N GLU A 199 -10.23 14.27 -9.96
CA GLU A 199 -9.68 15.61 -10.26
C GLU A 199 -8.19 15.72 -9.88
N ALA A 200 -7.77 15.05 -8.80
CA ALA A 200 -6.38 14.89 -8.41
C ALA A 200 -5.60 13.92 -9.31
N ARG A 201 -6.15 13.48 -10.44
CA ARG A 201 -5.56 12.51 -11.37
C ARG A 201 -5.33 11.12 -10.75
N ILE A 202 -6.19 10.76 -9.82
CA ILE A 202 -6.30 9.41 -9.22
C ILE A 202 -7.68 8.88 -9.63
N PRO A 203 -7.82 8.32 -10.84
CA PRO A 203 -9.13 7.90 -11.34
C PRO A 203 -9.68 6.75 -10.49
N VAL A 204 -10.86 6.96 -9.92
CA VAL A 204 -11.62 5.96 -9.18
C VAL A 204 -12.64 5.32 -10.13
N GLU A 205 -12.66 3.98 -10.19
CA GLU A 205 -13.62 3.23 -11.01
C GLU A 205 -14.94 2.99 -10.26
N PHE A 206 -14.84 2.43 -9.06
CA PHE A 206 -15.99 2.01 -8.28
C PHE A 206 -15.84 2.41 -6.82
N SER A 207 -16.98 2.54 -6.15
CA SER A 207 -17.08 2.52 -4.70
C SER A 207 -18.36 1.82 -4.29
N LYS A 208 -18.32 1.05 -3.21
CA LYS A 208 -19.48 0.33 -2.67
C LYS A 208 -19.39 0.22 -1.15
N GLY A 209 -20.53 -0.03 -0.50
CA GLY A 209 -20.56 -0.49 0.88
C GLY A 209 -19.98 -1.90 1.00
N GLU A 210 -19.33 -2.19 2.12
CA GLU A 210 -18.72 -3.46 2.46
C GLU A 210 -19.47 -4.22 3.56
N ALA A 211 -18.95 -5.42 3.90
CA ALA A 211 -19.61 -6.43 4.75
C ALA A 211 -19.74 -6.03 6.23
N ALA A 212 -19.63 -4.75 6.57
CA ALA A 212 -19.84 -4.24 7.93
C ALA A 212 -20.40 -2.81 7.94
N PRO A 213 -21.11 -2.39 8.99
CA PRO A 213 -21.58 -1.02 9.13
C PRO A 213 -20.42 -0.02 9.04
N GLY A 214 -20.55 0.98 8.16
CA GLY A 214 -19.55 2.03 7.96
C GLY A 214 -18.30 1.58 7.19
N GLN A 215 -18.25 0.34 6.70
CA GLN A 215 -17.16 -0.13 5.87
C GLN A 215 -17.46 0.09 4.39
N HIS A 216 -16.50 0.66 3.67
CA HIS A 216 -16.60 0.96 2.24
C HIS A 216 -15.35 0.49 1.51
N GLU A 217 -15.51 0.25 0.21
CA GLU A 217 -14.45 -0.12 -0.73
C GLU A 217 -14.37 0.90 -1.85
N VAL A 218 -13.15 1.17 -2.29
CA VAL A 218 -12.84 1.97 -3.48
C VAL A 218 -11.84 1.25 -4.35
N ASN A 219 -12.14 1.14 -5.63
CA ASN A 219 -11.27 0.58 -6.66
C ASN A 219 -10.63 1.72 -7.46
N ILE A 220 -9.31 1.75 -7.48
CA ILE A 220 -8.53 2.71 -8.28
C ILE A 220 -8.30 2.11 -9.66
N HIS A 221 -8.58 2.89 -10.72
CA HIS A 221 -8.37 2.46 -12.10
C HIS A 221 -6.91 2.05 -12.32
N TYR A 222 -6.72 0.85 -12.90
CA TYR A 222 -5.41 0.24 -13.09
C TYR A 222 -4.42 1.11 -13.90
N SER A 223 -3.15 0.93 -13.64
CA SER A 223 -2.04 1.59 -14.34
C SER A 223 -0.79 0.72 -14.28
N ASP A 224 0.35 1.23 -14.78
CA ASP A 224 1.62 0.61 -14.42
C ASP A 224 1.81 0.60 -12.89
N VAL A 225 2.57 -0.38 -12.40
CA VAL A 225 2.63 -0.68 -10.97
C VAL A 225 3.24 0.45 -10.13
N LEU A 226 4.18 1.24 -10.69
CA LEU A 226 4.80 2.34 -9.96
C LEU A 226 3.82 3.50 -9.81
N GLU A 227 3.13 3.88 -10.89
CA GLU A 227 2.05 4.87 -10.87
C GLU A 227 0.90 4.40 -9.96
N MET A 228 0.58 3.10 -9.95
CA MET A 228 -0.46 2.56 -9.05
C MET A 228 -0.06 2.70 -7.58
N ALA A 229 1.19 2.44 -7.22
CA ALA A 229 1.67 2.67 -5.86
C ALA A 229 1.63 4.16 -5.49
N ASP A 230 2.06 5.05 -6.41
CA ASP A 230 1.97 6.50 -6.26
C ASP A 230 0.51 6.95 -6.02
N ARG A 231 -0.45 6.47 -6.83
CA ARG A 231 -1.90 6.73 -6.66
C ARG A 231 -2.42 6.21 -5.31
N SER A 232 -1.98 5.05 -4.90
CA SER A 232 -2.45 4.39 -3.68
C SER A 232 -2.07 5.15 -2.41
N VAL A 233 -0.83 5.63 -2.31
CA VAL A 233 -0.42 6.44 -1.14
C VAL A 233 -1.11 7.79 -1.11
N LEU A 234 -1.28 8.43 -2.27
CA LEU A 234 -2.02 9.69 -2.40
C LEU A 234 -3.50 9.50 -2.08
N PHE A 235 -4.13 8.41 -2.54
CA PHE A 235 -5.49 8.06 -2.21
C PHE A 235 -5.67 7.88 -0.69
N LYS A 236 -4.82 7.07 -0.04
CA LYS A 236 -4.91 6.82 1.41
C LYS A 236 -4.76 8.11 2.21
N HIS A 237 -3.86 8.98 1.80
CA HIS A 237 -3.66 10.29 2.45
C HIS A 237 -4.86 11.21 2.22
N GLY A 238 -5.21 11.47 0.96
CA GLY A 238 -6.28 12.40 0.60
C GLY A 238 -7.66 11.95 1.08
N ALA A 239 -7.95 10.64 1.12
CA ALA A 239 -9.20 10.13 1.68
C ALA A 239 -9.37 10.51 3.15
N LYS A 240 -8.30 10.45 3.95
CA LYS A 240 -8.30 10.89 5.35
C LYS A 240 -8.49 12.40 5.46
N GLU A 241 -7.79 13.18 4.63
CA GLU A 241 -7.95 14.64 4.62
C GLU A 241 -9.36 15.06 4.21
N ILE A 242 -9.92 14.47 3.15
CA ILE A 242 -11.29 14.76 2.69
C ILE A 242 -12.30 14.39 3.77
N ALA A 243 -12.17 13.22 4.42
CA ALA A 243 -13.06 12.83 5.52
C ALA A 243 -12.98 13.84 6.67
N TRP A 244 -11.78 14.17 7.14
CA TRP A 244 -11.56 15.10 8.23
C TRP A 244 -12.11 16.51 7.93
N LEU A 245 -11.87 17.05 6.74
CA LEU A 245 -12.41 18.34 6.30
C LEU A 245 -13.94 18.38 6.25
N ASN A 246 -14.60 17.21 6.22
CA ASN A 246 -16.05 17.08 6.23
C ASN A 246 -16.61 16.60 7.59
N GLY A 247 -15.80 16.59 8.66
CA GLY A 247 -16.24 16.25 10.01
C GLY A 247 -16.34 14.76 10.31
N PHE A 248 -15.57 13.92 9.58
CA PHE A 248 -15.52 12.47 9.74
C PHE A 248 -14.11 11.98 10.05
N GLY A 249 -13.99 10.83 10.72
CA GLY A 249 -12.77 10.03 10.73
C GLY A 249 -12.81 8.97 9.64
N LEU A 250 -11.65 8.61 9.09
CA LEU A 250 -11.51 7.52 8.13
C LEU A 250 -10.28 6.69 8.47
N THR A 251 -10.43 5.38 8.54
CA THR A 251 -9.30 4.50 8.89
C THR A 251 -9.13 3.34 7.92
N PHE A 252 -7.87 3.09 7.56
CA PHE A 252 -7.42 1.92 6.82
C PHE A 252 -6.83 0.83 7.74
N MET A 253 -7.05 0.90 9.05
CA MET A 253 -6.61 -0.16 9.97
C MET A 253 -7.09 -1.52 9.48
N ALA A 254 -6.20 -2.52 9.47
CA ALA A 254 -6.57 -3.87 9.07
C ALA A 254 -7.65 -4.49 9.97
N LYS A 255 -7.66 -4.15 11.26
CA LYS A 255 -8.66 -4.63 12.25
C LYS A 255 -8.92 -3.55 13.29
N PRO A 256 -9.87 -2.61 13.07
CA PRO A 256 -10.13 -1.53 14.01
C PRO A 256 -10.72 -1.98 15.34
N ASP A 257 -11.54 -3.05 15.33
CA ASP A 257 -12.18 -3.63 16.50
C ASP A 257 -12.31 -5.14 16.33
N HIS A 258 -12.28 -5.90 17.44
CA HIS A 258 -12.39 -7.36 17.39
C HIS A 258 -13.72 -7.85 16.79
N ALA A 259 -14.82 -7.08 16.97
CA ALA A 259 -16.14 -7.39 16.46
C ALA A 259 -16.39 -6.88 15.03
N TRP A 260 -15.51 -6.03 14.49
CA TRP A 260 -15.70 -5.49 13.15
C TRP A 260 -15.00 -6.37 12.10
N THR A 261 -15.52 -6.40 10.89
CA THR A 261 -14.81 -7.03 9.75
C THR A 261 -13.48 -6.33 9.50
N GLY A 262 -12.44 -7.08 9.12
CA GLY A 262 -11.15 -6.48 8.78
C GLY A 262 -11.22 -5.73 7.45
N SER A 263 -10.34 -4.75 7.25
CA SER A 263 -10.22 -4.01 6.00
C SER A 263 -9.05 -4.51 5.16
N SER A 264 -9.33 -4.82 3.92
CA SER A 264 -8.39 -5.32 2.93
C SER A 264 -7.75 -4.20 2.10
N GLY A 265 -6.61 -4.50 1.50
CA GLY A 265 -6.01 -3.76 0.41
C GLY A 265 -5.63 -4.75 -0.70
N HIS A 266 -6.63 -5.19 -1.50
CA HIS A 266 -6.39 -6.19 -2.52
C HIS A 266 -5.54 -5.62 -3.65
N LEU A 267 -4.58 -6.42 -4.11
CA LEU A 267 -3.67 -6.05 -5.18
C LEU A 267 -3.93 -6.92 -6.40
N HIS A 268 -4.29 -6.26 -7.50
CA HIS A 268 -4.48 -6.90 -8.80
C HIS A 268 -3.26 -6.67 -9.66
N MET A 269 -2.80 -7.69 -10.41
CA MET A 269 -1.64 -7.56 -11.26
C MET A 269 -1.64 -8.49 -12.46
N SER A 270 -1.02 -8.02 -13.53
CA SER A 270 -0.75 -8.79 -14.73
C SER A 270 0.56 -8.34 -15.38
N LEU A 271 1.23 -9.27 -16.09
CA LEU A 271 2.40 -8.96 -16.90
C LEU A 271 2.01 -8.72 -18.36
N TRP A 272 2.68 -7.75 -18.95
CA TRP A 272 2.51 -7.35 -20.34
C TRP A 272 3.88 -7.31 -21.04
N ASP A 273 3.88 -7.17 -22.35
CA ASP A 273 5.11 -6.94 -23.07
C ASP A 273 5.72 -5.57 -22.69
N PRO A 274 6.97 -5.26 -23.03
CA PRO A 274 7.64 -4.01 -22.61
C PRO A 274 6.94 -2.74 -23.05
N LYS A 275 6.05 -2.83 -24.05
CA LYS A 275 5.26 -1.68 -24.52
C LYS A 275 3.90 -1.56 -23.85
N GLY A 276 3.49 -2.54 -23.04
CA GLY A 276 2.15 -2.60 -22.45
C GLY A 276 1.03 -2.91 -23.44
N GLU A 277 1.34 -3.48 -24.61
CA GLU A 277 0.38 -3.73 -25.67
C GLU A 277 -0.17 -5.16 -25.68
N LYS A 278 0.64 -6.13 -25.25
CA LYS A 278 0.29 -7.56 -25.31
C LYS A 278 0.34 -8.20 -23.93
N PRO A 279 -0.79 -8.77 -23.45
CA PRO A 279 -0.82 -9.49 -22.18
C PRO A 279 0.10 -10.72 -22.24
N ARG A 280 0.80 -10.99 -21.16
CA ARG A 280 1.70 -12.14 -20.99
C ARG A 280 1.11 -13.21 -20.09
N PHE A 281 -0.01 -12.92 -19.42
CA PHE A 281 -0.72 -13.88 -18.61
C PHE A 281 -1.67 -14.78 -19.40
N PHE A 282 -2.18 -14.30 -20.52
CA PHE A 282 -3.10 -15.07 -21.37
C PHE A 282 -2.37 -15.83 -22.50
N ASP A 283 -2.78 -17.08 -22.70
CA ASP A 283 -2.49 -17.91 -23.86
C ASP A 283 -3.75 -18.73 -24.19
N ALA A 284 -4.30 -18.58 -25.41
CA ALA A 284 -5.52 -19.29 -25.82
C ALA A 284 -5.41 -20.83 -25.71
N LYS A 285 -4.20 -21.38 -25.67
CA LYS A 285 -3.93 -22.82 -25.47
C LYS A 285 -3.56 -23.14 -24.02
N GLY A 286 -3.39 -22.12 -23.18
CA GLY A 286 -2.99 -22.25 -21.77
C GLY A 286 -4.05 -22.96 -20.94
N LYS A 287 -3.64 -23.76 -19.98
CA LYS A 287 -4.54 -24.49 -19.08
C LYS A 287 -4.06 -24.35 -17.63
N PRO A 288 -5.02 -24.24 -16.69
CA PRO A 288 -6.45 -23.99 -16.89
C PRO A 288 -6.74 -22.54 -17.35
N TYR A 289 -7.95 -22.24 -17.76
CA TYR A 289 -8.51 -20.87 -17.97
C TYR A 289 -7.73 -19.94 -18.91
N GLY A 290 -6.97 -20.46 -19.86
CA GLY A 290 -6.12 -19.63 -20.71
C GLY A 290 -4.88 -19.07 -20.00
N MET A 291 -4.52 -19.61 -18.83
CA MET A 291 -3.30 -19.21 -18.12
C MET A 291 -2.05 -19.62 -18.91
N SER A 292 -1.25 -18.64 -19.29
CA SER A 292 0.06 -18.88 -19.89
C SER A 292 1.02 -19.54 -18.90
N ARG A 293 2.12 -20.12 -19.41
CA ARG A 293 3.21 -20.61 -18.57
C ARG A 293 3.78 -19.49 -17.69
N THR A 294 3.92 -18.28 -18.23
CA THR A 294 4.38 -17.11 -17.47
C THR A 294 3.46 -16.80 -16.28
N MET A 295 2.13 -16.82 -16.48
CA MET A 295 1.18 -16.60 -15.39
C MET A 295 1.26 -17.68 -14.32
N ARG A 296 1.35 -18.96 -14.73
CA ARG A 296 1.47 -20.07 -13.77
C ARG A 296 2.73 -19.94 -12.92
N HIS A 297 3.87 -19.70 -13.53
CA HIS A 297 5.12 -19.53 -12.79
C HIS A 297 5.10 -18.27 -11.90
N PHE A 298 4.47 -17.18 -12.36
CA PHE A 298 4.30 -15.98 -11.56
C PHE A 298 3.45 -16.28 -10.31
N LEU A 299 2.31 -16.95 -10.48
CA LEU A 299 1.47 -17.42 -9.38
C LEU A 299 2.23 -18.37 -8.45
N GLY A 300 2.98 -19.32 -9.02
CA GLY A 300 3.81 -20.27 -8.27
C GLY A 300 4.82 -19.55 -7.35
N GLY A 301 5.48 -18.50 -7.86
CA GLY A 301 6.39 -17.68 -7.07
C GLY A 301 5.67 -16.89 -5.97
N MET A 302 4.53 -16.28 -6.28
CA MET A 302 3.71 -15.58 -5.27
C MET A 302 3.30 -16.51 -4.14
N MET A 303 2.92 -17.75 -4.43
CA MET A 303 2.51 -18.76 -3.46
C MET A 303 3.70 -19.26 -2.63
N ALA A 304 4.81 -19.60 -3.29
CA ALA A 304 6.00 -20.15 -2.64
C ALA A 304 6.59 -19.21 -1.58
N TYR A 305 6.53 -17.89 -1.83
CA TYR A 305 7.17 -16.88 -0.98
C TYR A 305 6.17 -16.03 -0.17
N ALA A 306 4.87 -16.38 -0.18
CA ALA A 306 3.83 -15.59 0.50
C ALA A 306 4.10 -15.39 2.00
N ARG A 307 4.57 -16.44 2.70
CA ARG A 307 4.88 -16.40 4.13
C ARG A 307 6.09 -15.55 4.43
N GLU A 308 7.15 -15.76 3.66
CA GLU A 308 8.45 -15.09 3.84
C GLU A 308 8.35 -13.57 3.64
N LEU A 309 7.41 -13.12 2.79
CA LEU A 309 7.18 -11.73 2.46
C LEU A 309 5.98 -11.12 3.22
N ALA A 310 5.43 -11.83 4.21
CA ALA A 310 4.20 -11.43 4.90
C ALA A 310 4.28 -10.04 5.55
N ILE A 311 5.44 -9.63 6.07
CA ILE A 311 5.66 -8.30 6.68
C ILE A 311 5.32 -7.17 5.69
N PHE A 312 5.61 -7.33 4.41
CA PHE A 312 5.30 -6.30 3.40
C PHE A 312 3.81 -6.19 3.06
N HIS A 313 3.03 -7.24 3.40
CA HIS A 313 1.57 -7.27 3.23
C HIS A 313 0.82 -6.87 4.51
N ALA A 314 1.42 -7.15 5.66
CA ALA A 314 0.85 -7.03 6.99
C ALA A 314 1.93 -6.50 7.95
N PRO A 315 2.23 -5.18 7.90
CA PRO A 315 3.42 -4.62 8.55
C PRO A 315 3.30 -4.44 10.07
N ASN A 316 2.08 -4.43 10.61
CA ASN A 316 1.81 -4.09 11.99
C ASN A 316 1.32 -5.30 12.80
N VAL A 317 1.44 -5.25 14.12
CA VAL A 317 0.81 -6.25 15.00
C VAL A 317 -0.71 -6.35 14.75
N ASN A 318 -1.35 -5.21 14.47
CA ASN A 318 -2.78 -5.15 14.16
C ASN A 318 -3.14 -5.89 12.87
N SER A 319 -2.27 -5.91 11.86
CA SER A 319 -2.52 -6.51 10.55
C SER A 319 -2.91 -7.98 10.64
N TYR A 320 -2.26 -8.74 11.52
CA TYR A 320 -2.48 -10.19 11.71
C TYR A 320 -3.81 -10.53 12.38
N LYS A 321 -4.43 -9.57 13.08
CA LYS A 321 -5.76 -9.74 13.69
C LYS A 321 -6.88 -9.82 12.64
N ARG A 322 -6.59 -9.44 11.40
CA ARG A 322 -7.50 -9.59 10.25
C ARG A 322 -7.59 -11.04 9.78
N TYR A 323 -6.52 -11.85 9.89
CA TYR A 323 -6.46 -13.22 9.39
C TYR A 323 -7.23 -14.19 10.29
N ALA A 324 -8.56 -14.18 10.18
CA ALA A 324 -9.46 -15.05 10.92
C ALA A 324 -10.34 -15.88 9.97
N VAL A 325 -10.69 -17.10 10.36
CA VAL A 325 -11.58 -17.98 9.57
C VAL A 325 -12.94 -17.32 9.39
N ALA A 326 -13.49 -17.37 8.19
CA ALA A 326 -14.78 -16.79 7.79
C ALA A 326 -14.86 -15.26 7.99
N SER A 327 -13.73 -14.56 7.88
CA SER A 327 -13.65 -13.09 8.02
C SER A 327 -13.52 -12.34 6.70
N TRP A 328 -13.70 -13.00 5.56
CA TRP A 328 -13.40 -12.53 4.20
C TRP A 328 -11.89 -12.26 3.93
N ALA A 329 -11.04 -12.37 4.96
CA ALA A 329 -9.58 -12.37 4.82
C ALA A 329 -9.07 -13.81 4.69
N PRO A 330 -8.34 -14.15 3.62
CA PRO A 330 -7.80 -15.50 3.44
C PRO A 330 -6.74 -15.79 4.49
N VAL A 331 -6.65 -17.06 4.90
CA VAL A 331 -5.68 -17.53 5.90
C VAL A 331 -4.72 -18.59 5.34
N ASN A 332 -5.12 -19.27 4.27
CA ASN A 332 -4.38 -20.35 3.63
C ASN A 332 -3.80 -19.91 2.29
N VAL A 333 -2.59 -20.36 1.99
CA VAL A 333 -1.89 -20.06 0.73
C VAL A 333 -2.39 -21.02 -0.35
N VAL A 334 -3.57 -20.73 -0.86
CA VAL A 334 -4.23 -21.48 -1.95
C VAL A 334 -4.74 -20.50 -3.01
N TRP A 335 -4.94 -21.00 -4.23
CA TRP A 335 -5.50 -20.21 -5.32
C TRP A 335 -6.75 -20.87 -5.89
N GLY A 336 -7.61 -20.09 -6.52
CA GLY A 336 -8.79 -20.61 -7.20
C GLY A 336 -9.35 -19.62 -8.22
N ARG A 337 -10.05 -20.16 -9.22
CA ARG A 337 -10.77 -19.35 -10.21
C ARG A 337 -12.00 -18.72 -9.55
N ASP A 338 -12.05 -17.38 -9.57
CA ASP A 338 -13.15 -16.57 -9.02
C ASP A 338 -13.59 -16.98 -7.59
N ASN A 339 -12.63 -17.39 -6.76
CA ASN A 339 -12.89 -17.88 -5.40
C ASN A 339 -12.40 -16.87 -4.35
N ARG A 340 -13.36 -16.16 -3.72
CA ARG A 340 -13.08 -15.13 -2.69
C ARG A 340 -12.59 -15.70 -1.35
N THR A 341 -12.56 -17.01 -1.16
CA THR A 341 -12.05 -17.65 0.07
C THR A 341 -10.59 -18.04 -0.04
N THR A 342 -9.95 -17.85 -1.20
CA THR A 342 -8.54 -18.17 -1.46
C THR A 342 -7.64 -16.95 -1.32
N GLY A 343 -6.35 -17.16 -1.05
CA GLY A 343 -5.35 -16.10 -0.96
C GLY A 343 -5.04 -15.44 -2.31
N PHE A 344 -5.07 -16.25 -3.37
CA PHE A 344 -4.88 -15.80 -4.75
C PHE A 344 -6.11 -16.16 -5.57
N ARG A 345 -6.81 -15.15 -6.05
CA ARG A 345 -7.99 -15.31 -6.89
C ARG A 345 -7.64 -14.98 -8.33
N ILE A 346 -7.93 -15.90 -9.25
CA ILE A 346 -7.73 -15.68 -10.68
C ILE A 346 -9.02 -15.09 -11.23
N VAL A 347 -8.95 -13.92 -11.85
CA VAL A 347 -10.10 -13.18 -12.38
C VAL A 347 -9.84 -12.66 -13.78
N GLY A 348 -10.91 -12.28 -14.47
CA GLY A 348 -10.86 -11.81 -15.84
C GLY A 348 -10.65 -12.92 -16.87
N ASP A 349 -10.76 -12.58 -18.14
CA ASP A 349 -10.58 -13.46 -19.28
C ASP A 349 -9.71 -12.78 -20.33
N GLU A 350 -9.05 -13.53 -21.16
CA GLU A 350 -8.22 -13.04 -22.27
C GLU A 350 -7.22 -11.95 -21.81
N ALA A 351 -7.28 -10.77 -22.40
CA ALA A 351 -6.41 -9.65 -22.04
C ALA A 351 -6.65 -9.13 -20.60
N GLY A 352 -7.83 -9.35 -20.05
CA GLY A 352 -8.19 -9.00 -18.68
C GLY A 352 -7.80 -10.06 -17.63
N LEU A 353 -7.20 -11.19 -18.04
CA LEU A 353 -6.81 -12.25 -17.11
C LEU A 353 -5.68 -11.76 -16.18
N HIS A 354 -5.95 -11.80 -14.86
CA HIS A 354 -5.01 -11.30 -13.85
C HIS A 354 -5.12 -12.05 -12.53
N ILE A 355 -4.19 -11.78 -11.61
CA ILE A 355 -4.15 -12.35 -10.27
C ILE A 355 -4.53 -11.27 -9.28
N GLU A 356 -5.49 -11.55 -8.42
CA GLU A 356 -5.82 -10.77 -7.23
C GLU A 356 -5.14 -11.42 -6.01
N ASN A 357 -4.23 -10.68 -5.36
CA ASN A 357 -3.69 -11.05 -4.06
C ASN A 357 -4.55 -10.44 -2.95
N ARG A 358 -5.17 -11.30 -2.15
CA ARG A 358 -6.13 -10.94 -1.11
C ARG A 358 -5.54 -10.88 0.31
N PHE A 359 -4.23 -11.16 0.45
CA PHE A 359 -3.57 -11.12 1.76
C PHE A 359 -3.33 -9.71 2.31
N PRO A 360 -2.99 -8.68 1.51
CA PRO A 360 -2.67 -7.38 2.07
C PRO A 360 -3.85 -6.74 2.79
N GLY A 361 -3.58 -6.11 3.94
CA GLY A 361 -4.54 -5.27 4.66
C GLY A 361 -4.58 -3.84 4.12
N GLY A 362 -5.62 -3.09 4.47
CA GLY A 362 -5.73 -1.67 4.12
C GLY A 362 -4.59 -0.82 4.69
N ASP A 363 -3.91 -1.31 5.72
CA ASP A 363 -2.78 -0.67 6.40
C ASP A 363 -1.42 -0.85 5.71
N MET A 364 -1.32 -1.69 4.67
CA MET A 364 -0.08 -1.92 3.94
C MET A 364 0.56 -0.63 3.40
N ASN A 365 1.89 -0.65 3.27
CA ASN A 365 2.61 0.31 2.41
C ASN A 365 2.52 -0.17 0.96
N PRO A 366 1.86 0.56 0.04
CA PRO A 366 1.64 0.10 -1.33
C PRO A 366 2.92 -0.22 -2.11
N TYR A 367 3.98 0.57 -1.95
CA TYR A 367 5.24 0.31 -2.64
C TYR A 367 5.86 -1.02 -2.22
N LEU A 368 5.89 -1.28 -0.91
CA LEU A 368 6.48 -2.50 -0.36
C LEU A 368 5.64 -3.73 -0.70
N ALA A 369 4.32 -3.61 -0.60
CA ALA A 369 3.41 -4.69 -0.93
C ALA A 369 3.53 -5.07 -2.42
N TYR A 370 3.53 -4.10 -3.33
CA TYR A 370 3.77 -4.38 -4.74
C TYR A 370 5.17 -4.91 -5.03
N ALA A 371 6.21 -4.38 -4.38
CA ALA A 371 7.56 -4.88 -4.55
C ALA A 371 7.68 -6.36 -4.14
N ALA A 372 7.08 -6.74 -3.02
CA ALA A 372 7.04 -8.12 -2.53
C ALA A 372 6.30 -9.04 -3.50
N VAL A 373 5.08 -8.67 -3.88
CA VAL A 373 4.21 -9.51 -4.72
C VAL A 373 4.77 -9.67 -6.13
N VAL A 374 5.14 -8.57 -6.78
CA VAL A 374 5.72 -8.59 -8.13
C VAL A 374 7.08 -9.28 -8.12
N GLY A 375 7.92 -8.98 -7.12
CA GLY A 375 9.23 -9.60 -6.97
C GLY A 375 9.14 -11.11 -6.79
N ALA A 376 8.22 -11.60 -5.94
CA ALA A 376 7.93 -13.02 -5.77
C ALA A 376 7.48 -13.69 -7.08
N GLY A 377 6.55 -13.03 -7.79
CA GLY A 377 6.06 -13.52 -9.07
C GLY A 377 7.17 -13.60 -10.14
N LEU A 378 8.01 -12.58 -10.26
CA LEU A 378 9.15 -12.56 -11.20
C LEU A 378 10.18 -13.65 -10.84
N LEU A 379 10.45 -13.85 -9.55
CA LEU A 379 11.33 -14.92 -9.09
C LEU A 379 10.75 -16.31 -9.43
N GLY A 380 9.42 -16.44 -9.33
CA GLY A 380 8.70 -17.64 -9.78
C GLY A 380 8.87 -17.91 -11.28
N VAL A 381 8.78 -16.86 -12.12
CA VAL A 381 9.03 -16.96 -13.56
C VAL A 381 10.48 -17.34 -13.84
N GLU A 382 11.44 -16.72 -13.16
CA GLU A 382 12.89 -16.98 -13.32
C GLU A 382 13.26 -18.42 -12.92
N ARG A 383 12.64 -18.95 -11.85
CA ARG A 383 12.89 -20.29 -11.29
C ARG A 383 11.94 -21.35 -11.82
N GLU A 384 11.04 -20.98 -12.71
CA GLU A 384 10.02 -21.88 -13.30
C GLU A 384 9.17 -22.61 -12.25
N ILE A 385 8.74 -21.90 -11.18
CA ILE A 385 7.97 -22.46 -10.08
C ILE A 385 6.52 -22.69 -10.53
N GLU A 386 6.08 -23.94 -10.59
CA GLU A 386 4.68 -24.26 -10.86
C GLU A 386 3.84 -24.09 -9.58
N PRO A 387 2.64 -23.50 -9.67
CA PRO A 387 1.73 -23.42 -8.53
C PRO A 387 1.19 -24.84 -8.21
N PRO A 388 0.79 -25.11 -6.97
CA PRO A 388 -0.03 -26.29 -6.66
C PRO A 388 -1.33 -26.32 -7.47
N ASP A 389 -2.04 -27.45 -7.42
CA ASP A 389 -3.35 -27.58 -8.06
C ASP A 389 -4.35 -26.54 -7.51
N GLU A 390 -5.31 -26.17 -8.35
CA GLU A 390 -6.40 -25.27 -7.98
C GLU A 390 -7.19 -25.81 -6.78
N TYR A 391 -7.43 -24.97 -5.79
CA TYR A 391 -8.30 -25.29 -4.69
C TYR A 391 -9.76 -24.94 -5.02
N VAL A 392 -10.60 -25.96 -5.12
CA VAL A 392 -12.04 -25.81 -5.38
C VAL A 392 -12.81 -25.94 -4.06
N GLY A 393 -13.63 -24.96 -3.73
CA GLY A 393 -14.44 -24.96 -2.53
C GLY A 393 -14.00 -23.91 -1.50
N ASN A 394 -14.27 -24.16 -0.22
CA ASN A 394 -13.98 -23.22 0.86
C ASN A 394 -12.50 -23.21 1.25
N GLY A 395 -11.75 -22.22 0.81
CA GLY A 395 -10.32 -22.05 1.07
C GLY A 395 -9.94 -21.95 2.56
N TYR A 396 -10.86 -21.57 3.45
CA TYR A 396 -10.59 -21.49 4.89
C TYR A 396 -10.33 -22.87 5.54
N VAL A 397 -10.88 -23.94 4.97
CA VAL A 397 -10.73 -25.30 5.47
C VAL A 397 -9.71 -26.13 4.67
N ALA A 398 -8.97 -25.48 3.79
CA ALA A 398 -7.92 -26.15 3.02
C ALA A 398 -6.88 -26.77 3.95
N THR A 399 -6.44 -27.99 3.61
CA THR A 399 -5.42 -28.75 4.34
C THR A 399 -4.30 -29.15 3.38
N GLY A 400 -3.11 -29.43 3.93
CA GLY A 400 -1.95 -29.79 3.11
C GLY A 400 -1.34 -28.59 2.35
N CYS A 401 -1.67 -27.37 2.74
CA CYS A 401 -1.13 -26.12 2.21
C CYS A 401 -0.54 -25.27 3.33
N ASP A 402 0.29 -24.31 2.96
CA ASP A 402 0.80 -23.33 3.89
C ASP A 402 -0.29 -22.40 4.39
N ARG A 403 -0.08 -21.86 5.58
CA ARG A 403 -0.92 -20.84 6.18
C ARG A 403 -0.12 -19.57 6.43
N MET A 404 -0.73 -18.41 6.20
CA MET A 404 -0.09 -17.12 6.54
C MET A 404 0.28 -17.06 8.03
N PRO A 405 1.35 -16.35 8.40
CA PRO A 405 1.69 -16.09 9.79
C PRO A 405 0.50 -15.52 10.57
N ARG A 406 0.38 -15.88 11.84
CA ARG A 406 -0.74 -15.46 12.71
C ARG A 406 -0.43 -14.22 13.53
N ALA A 407 0.84 -13.87 13.60
CA ALA A 407 1.34 -12.74 14.37
C ALA A 407 2.59 -12.18 13.72
N LEU A 408 2.90 -10.93 14.02
CA LEU A 408 4.07 -10.24 13.49
C LEU A 408 5.38 -10.97 13.81
N HIS A 409 5.53 -11.49 15.04
CA HIS A 409 6.72 -12.25 15.43
C HIS A 409 6.92 -13.56 14.64
N GLU A 410 5.86 -14.17 14.11
CA GLU A 410 6.00 -15.31 13.19
C GLU A 410 6.52 -14.84 11.81
N ALA A 411 5.96 -13.73 11.30
CA ALA A 411 6.40 -13.16 10.04
C ALA A 411 7.84 -12.61 10.08
N ILE A 412 8.28 -12.08 11.25
CA ILE A 412 9.67 -11.69 11.47
C ILE A 412 10.60 -12.89 11.26
N ARG A 413 10.28 -14.05 11.83
CA ARG A 413 11.09 -15.27 11.67
C ARG A 413 11.12 -15.78 10.22
N GLU A 414 9.99 -15.70 9.52
CA GLU A 414 9.92 -16.09 8.10
C GLU A 414 10.80 -15.17 7.23
N LEU A 415 10.71 -13.85 7.41
CA LEU A 415 11.53 -12.90 6.66
C LEU A 415 13.02 -13.03 7.00
N GLU A 416 13.37 -13.22 8.28
CA GLU A 416 14.75 -13.38 8.75
C GLU A 416 15.46 -14.59 8.11
N ALA A 417 14.72 -15.65 7.83
CA ALA A 417 15.22 -16.87 7.18
C ALA A 417 15.16 -16.81 5.64
N SER A 418 14.60 -15.76 5.05
CA SER A 418 14.25 -15.71 3.63
C SER A 418 15.41 -15.29 2.74
N GLN A 419 15.98 -16.22 1.99
CA GLN A 419 16.87 -15.89 0.87
C GLN A 419 16.10 -15.25 -0.28
N ALA A 420 14.82 -15.61 -0.49
CA ALA A 420 14.02 -15.05 -1.56
C ALA A 420 13.78 -13.54 -1.35
N ALA A 421 13.54 -13.08 -0.10
CA ALA A 421 13.42 -11.66 0.20
C ALA A 421 14.71 -10.91 -0.16
N ILE A 422 15.87 -11.45 0.19
CA ILE A 422 17.18 -10.87 -0.17
C ILE A 422 17.35 -10.80 -1.69
N ASP A 423 16.95 -11.83 -2.43
CA ASP A 423 17.03 -11.88 -3.92
C ASP A 423 16.06 -10.89 -4.59
N ILE A 424 14.98 -10.51 -3.91
CA ILE A 424 13.95 -9.59 -4.42
C ILE A 424 14.31 -8.14 -4.11
N VAL A 425 14.60 -7.81 -2.86
CA VAL A 425 14.74 -6.41 -2.40
C VAL A 425 16.14 -6.05 -1.90
N GLY A 426 17.01 -7.03 -1.68
CA GLY A 426 18.38 -6.83 -1.16
C GLY A 426 18.50 -6.99 0.36
N ALA A 427 19.71 -7.34 0.81
CA ALA A 427 19.97 -7.63 2.22
C ALA A 427 19.78 -6.41 3.13
N ASP A 428 20.22 -5.23 2.69
CA ASP A 428 20.10 -3.98 3.48
C ASP A 428 18.63 -3.61 3.71
N VAL A 429 17.77 -3.80 2.69
CA VAL A 429 16.32 -3.59 2.79
C VAL A 429 15.70 -4.58 3.76
N VAL A 430 16.05 -5.86 3.64
CA VAL A 430 15.55 -6.91 4.57
C VAL A 430 15.94 -6.57 6.01
N ALA A 431 17.20 -6.23 6.27
CA ALA A 431 17.68 -5.86 7.60
C ALA A 431 16.93 -4.64 8.16
N HIS A 432 16.73 -3.62 7.32
CA HIS A 432 16.04 -2.39 7.70
C HIS A 432 14.58 -2.63 8.13
N TYR A 433 13.80 -3.36 7.31
CA TYR A 433 12.39 -3.65 7.60
C TYR A 433 12.20 -4.72 8.68
N LEU A 434 13.17 -5.62 8.87
CA LEU A 434 13.20 -6.51 10.04
C LEU A 434 13.38 -5.69 11.33
N ASN A 435 14.28 -4.70 11.34
CA ASN A 435 14.44 -3.84 12.52
C ASN A 435 13.15 -3.08 12.82
N ALA A 436 12.51 -2.48 11.82
CA ALA A 436 11.23 -1.79 11.98
C ALA A 436 10.13 -2.72 12.56
N ALA A 437 10.03 -3.95 12.06
CA ALA A 437 9.07 -4.94 12.55
C ALA A 437 9.35 -5.41 13.98
N ARG A 438 10.63 -5.55 14.35
CA ARG A 438 11.02 -5.87 15.74
C ARG A 438 10.65 -4.75 16.71
N VAL A 439 10.92 -3.50 16.33
CA VAL A 439 10.52 -2.31 17.12
C VAL A 439 9.01 -2.28 17.33
N GLU A 440 8.22 -2.49 16.29
CA GLU A 440 6.74 -2.56 16.37
C GLU A 440 6.30 -3.67 17.35
N GLN A 441 6.89 -4.88 17.24
CA GLN A 441 6.54 -6.01 18.10
C GLN A 441 6.94 -5.75 19.56
N GLU A 442 8.16 -5.27 19.81
CA GLU A 442 8.66 -4.98 21.15
C GLU A 442 7.87 -3.87 21.84
N THR A 443 7.51 -2.82 21.09
CA THR A 443 6.66 -1.73 21.58
C THR A 443 5.29 -2.25 22.00
N TYR A 444 4.68 -3.12 21.18
CA TYR A 444 3.40 -3.75 21.52
C TYR A 444 3.51 -4.65 22.75
N ASP A 445 4.54 -5.47 22.84
CA ASP A 445 4.74 -6.43 23.94
C ASP A 445 4.99 -5.73 25.29
N ALA A 446 5.52 -4.50 25.27
CA ALA A 446 5.74 -3.69 26.47
C ALA A 446 4.44 -3.07 27.03
N VAL A 447 3.35 -3.04 26.27
CA VAL A 447 2.09 -2.42 26.70
C VAL A 447 1.27 -3.38 27.54
N VAL A 448 0.80 -2.93 28.71
CA VAL A 448 -0.22 -3.63 29.51
C VAL A 448 -1.61 -3.29 28.96
N HIS A 449 -2.17 -4.20 28.18
CA HIS A 449 -3.45 -4.03 27.52
C HIS A 449 -4.65 -4.04 28.51
N PRO A 450 -5.80 -3.43 28.14
CA PRO A 450 -7.04 -3.56 28.93
C PRO A 450 -7.41 -5.02 29.21
N TRP A 451 -7.20 -5.92 28.23
CA TRP A 451 -7.44 -7.36 28.36
C TRP A 451 -6.62 -8.02 29.47
N ASP A 452 -5.35 -7.62 29.68
CA ASP A 452 -4.51 -8.14 30.74
C ASP A 452 -5.07 -7.78 32.11
N ARG A 453 -5.46 -6.52 32.29
CA ARG A 453 -6.09 -6.03 33.53
C ARG A 453 -7.41 -6.71 33.81
N GLU A 454 -8.30 -6.81 32.83
CA GLU A 454 -9.59 -7.49 32.95
C GLU A 454 -9.43 -8.97 33.35
N ARG A 455 -8.42 -9.63 32.79
CA ARG A 455 -8.18 -11.05 33.02
C ARG A 455 -7.45 -11.37 34.31
N TYR A 456 -6.43 -10.60 34.65
CA TYR A 456 -5.49 -10.96 35.69
C TYR A 456 -5.54 -10.13 36.97
N LEU A 457 -6.20 -8.94 36.97
CA LEU A 457 -6.19 -8.06 38.13
C LEU A 457 -6.72 -8.70 39.42
N GLU A 458 -7.78 -9.50 39.30
CA GLU A 458 -8.39 -10.20 40.43
C GLU A 458 -8.09 -11.70 40.45
N ARG A 459 -7.86 -12.29 39.27
CA ARG A 459 -7.78 -13.75 39.11
C ARG A 459 -6.33 -14.28 39.01
N GLY A 460 -5.34 -13.41 38.89
CA GLY A 460 -3.92 -13.75 38.75
C GLY A 460 -3.17 -13.81 40.07
#